data_8f209c32888ba7cec186ee1266f5be86
#
_entry.id   8f209c32888ba7cec186ee1266f5be86
#
_cell.length_a   1.000
_cell.length_b   1.000
_cell.length_c   1.000
_cell.angle_alpha   90.00
_cell.angle_beta   90.00
_cell.angle_gamma   90.00
#
_symmetry.space_group_name_H-M   'P 1'
#
loop_
_entity.id
_entity.type
_entity.pdbx_description
1 polymer ?
#
loop_
_entity_poly.entity_id
_entity_poly.type
_entity_poly.pdbx_seq_one_letter_code
_entity_poly.pdbx_strand_id
1 'polypeptide(L)' 'EIHFLKLHPSLVREIHLRQVNQMAVRSLVGGCANTQARVIAVGVESGDEWKMLRHLGVHAGQGPWFADPEPLNLPD' A
#
# COMPACT_ATOMS: atom_id res chain seq x y z
N GLU A 1 -11.50 8.54 15.05
CA GLU A 1 -10.66 9.31 14.14
C GLU A 1 -9.65 8.41 13.44
N ILE A 2 -9.62 8.45 12.11
CA ILE A 2 -8.74 7.59 11.31
C ILE A 2 -7.40 8.29 11.11
N HIS A 3 -6.32 7.55 11.33
CA HIS A 3 -4.97 8.00 11.07
C HIS A 3 -4.42 7.27 9.83
N PHE A 4 -3.69 7.99 8.99
CA PHE A 4 -3.13 7.40 7.77
C PHE A 4 -1.62 7.24 7.91
N LEU A 5 -1.14 6.06 7.58
CA LEU A 5 0.28 5.76 7.47
C LEU A 5 0.61 5.58 6.00
N LYS A 6 1.34 6.53 5.43
CA LYS A 6 1.69 6.48 4.01
C LYS A 6 3.03 5.77 3.84
N LEU A 7 3.04 4.75 2.98
CA LEU A 7 4.27 4.06 2.62
C LEU A 7 5.01 4.89 1.58
N HIS A 8 6.30 5.13 1.83
CA HIS A 8 7.12 5.84 0.87
C HIS A 8 7.19 5.05 -0.46
N PRO A 9 7.23 5.74 -1.61
CA PRO A 9 7.31 5.05 -2.90
C PRO A 9 8.46 4.07 -3.03
N SER A 10 9.56 4.28 -2.33
CA SER A 10 10.69 3.35 -2.36
C SER A 10 10.33 1.97 -1.80
N LEU A 11 9.38 1.88 -0.88
CA LEU A 11 8.88 0.60 -0.37
C LEU A 11 7.94 -0.07 -1.35
N VAL A 12 7.23 0.73 -2.12
CA VAL A 12 6.17 0.25 -3.03
C VAL A 12 6.75 -0.23 -4.35
N ARG A 13 7.83 0.39 -4.81
CA ARG A 13 8.41 0.09 -6.13
C ARG A 13 8.79 -1.38 -6.25
N GLU A 14 8.20 -2.05 -7.23
CA GLU A 14 8.46 -3.45 -7.54
C GLU A 14 8.28 -4.37 -6.33
N ILE A 15 7.35 -4.03 -5.44
CA ILE A 15 7.14 -4.80 -4.20
C ILE A 15 6.76 -6.25 -4.50
N HIS A 16 6.16 -6.52 -5.65
CA HIS A 16 5.83 -7.90 -6.05
C HIS A 16 7.07 -8.76 -6.28
N LEU A 17 8.26 -8.13 -6.44
CA LEU A 17 9.53 -8.82 -6.66
C LEU A 17 10.48 -8.74 -5.47
N ARG A 18 10.13 -8.04 -4.39
CA ARG A 18 11.04 -7.74 -3.29
C ARG A 18 10.52 -8.29 -1.98
N GLN A 19 11.05 -9.46 -1.59
CA GLN A 19 10.57 -10.13 -0.38
C GLN A 19 10.79 -9.31 0.89
N VAL A 20 11.93 -8.64 1.01
CA VAL A 20 12.22 -7.83 2.20
C VAL A 20 11.18 -6.72 2.35
N ASN A 21 10.85 -6.05 1.24
CA ASN A 21 9.83 -5.01 1.26
C ASN A 21 8.46 -5.57 1.62
N GLN A 22 8.13 -6.76 1.11
CA GLN A 22 6.88 -7.43 1.45
C GLN A 22 6.80 -7.71 2.96
N MET A 23 7.89 -8.19 3.55
CA MET A 23 7.93 -8.45 4.99
C MET A 23 7.74 -7.17 5.79
N ALA A 24 8.40 -6.08 5.39
CA ALA A 24 8.28 -4.80 6.06
C ALA A 24 6.84 -4.27 6.01
N VAL A 25 6.23 -4.33 4.84
CA VAL A 25 4.85 -3.84 4.67
C VAL A 25 3.88 -4.72 5.45
N ARG A 26 4.06 -6.04 5.43
CA ARG A 26 3.22 -6.96 6.20
C ARG A 26 3.30 -6.64 7.69
N SER A 27 4.49 -6.36 8.22
CA SER A 27 4.66 -5.99 9.62
C SER A 27 3.95 -4.68 9.96
N LEU A 28 4.08 -3.69 9.08
CA LEU A 28 3.41 -2.39 9.29
C LEU A 28 1.89 -2.55 9.31
N VAL A 29 1.35 -3.29 8.36
CA VAL A 29 -0.09 -3.54 8.29
C VAL A 29 -0.54 -4.31 9.54
N GLY A 30 0.21 -5.32 9.94
CA GLY A 30 -0.11 -6.09 11.15
C GLY A 30 -0.10 -5.23 12.41
N GLY A 31 0.84 -4.29 12.49
CA GLY A 31 0.91 -3.36 13.62
C GLY A 31 -0.25 -2.37 13.65
N CYS A 32 -0.90 -2.13 12.51
CA CYS A 32 -2.07 -1.26 12.45
C CYS A 32 -3.37 -2.00 12.72
N ALA A 33 -3.35 -3.33 12.76
CA ALA A 33 -4.55 -4.13 12.99
C ALA A 33 -5.16 -3.78 14.36
N ASN A 34 -6.47 -3.71 14.40
CA ASN A 34 -7.23 -3.36 15.61
C ASN A 34 -6.96 -1.92 16.09
N THR A 35 -6.43 -1.08 15.23
CA THR A 35 -6.26 0.34 15.49
C THR A 35 -7.07 1.14 14.48
N GLN A 36 -7.06 2.47 14.63
CA GLN A 36 -7.68 3.36 13.65
C GLN A 36 -6.68 3.82 12.58
N ALA A 37 -5.51 3.19 12.51
CA ALA A 37 -4.53 3.48 11.47
C ALA A 37 -4.85 2.72 10.20
N ARG A 38 -4.65 3.38 9.08
CA ARG A 38 -4.85 2.81 7.74
C ARG A 38 -3.60 3.04 6.91
N VAL A 39 -3.15 2.00 6.25
CA VAL A 39 -1.91 2.05 5.46
C VAL A 39 -2.24 2.39 4.01
N ILE A 40 -1.57 3.40 3.49
CA ILE A 40 -1.75 3.88 2.12
C ILE A 40 -0.44 3.68 1.37
N ALA A 41 -0.49 3.00 0.23
CA ALA A 41 0.67 2.88 -0.65
C ALA A 41 0.71 4.06 -1.60
N VAL A 42 1.84 4.76 -1.64
CA VAL A 42 2.03 5.92 -2.51
C VAL A 42 2.98 5.53 -3.64
N GLY A 43 2.69 5.98 -4.85
CA GLY A 43 3.55 5.73 -5.99
C GLY A 43 3.33 4.38 -6.66
N VAL A 44 2.12 3.85 -6.60
CA VAL A 44 1.78 2.59 -7.28
C VAL A 44 1.86 2.81 -8.80
N GLU A 45 2.69 2.03 -9.49
CA GLU A 45 2.95 2.20 -10.92
C GLU A 45 2.47 1.04 -11.77
N SER A 46 2.07 -0.07 -11.17
CA SER A 46 1.65 -1.25 -11.93
C SER A 46 0.57 -2.03 -11.20
N GLY A 47 -0.16 -2.82 -11.98
CA GLY A 47 -1.15 -3.72 -11.42
C GLY A 47 -0.53 -4.82 -10.56
N ASP A 48 0.68 -5.26 -10.92
CA ASP A 48 1.38 -6.27 -10.13
C ASP A 48 1.74 -5.76 -8.75
N GLU A 49 2.20 -4.50 -8.67
CA GLU A 49 2.45 -3.87 -7.38
C GLU A 49 1.17 -3.77 -6.56
N TRP A 50 0.09 -3.29 -7.18
CA TRP A 50 -1.18 -3.12 -6.47
C TRP A 50 -1.74 -4.46 -5.98
N LYS A 51 -1.64 -5.50 -6.79
CA LYS A 51 -2.09 -6.83 -6.42
C LYS A 51 -1.33 -7.34 -5.18
N MET A 52 -0.01 -7.16 -5.16
CA MET A 52 0.79 -7.56 -4.01
C MET A 52 0.44 -6.74 -2.78
N LEU A 53 0.29 -5.43 -2.92
CA LEU A 53 -0.05 -4.55 -1.80
C LEU A 53 -1.38 -4.94 -1.17
N ARG A 54 -2.40 -5.26 -1.99
CA ARG A 54 -3.67 -5.75 -1.48
C ARG A 54 -3.51 -7.07 -0.74
N HIS A 55 -2.70 -7.96 -1.29
CA HIS A 55 -2.42 -9.25 -0.65
C HIS A 55 -1.78 -9.06 0.72
N LEU A 56 -0.94 -8.04 0.87
CA LEU A 56 -0.27 -7.72 2.12
C LEU A 56 -1.18 -6.98 3.12
N GLY A 57 -2.38 -6.60 2.69
CA GLY A 57 -3.35 -5.95 3.56
C GLY A 57 -3.35 -4.44 3.54
N VAL A 58 -2.69 -3.82 2.56
CA VAL A 58 -2.70 -2.36 2.40
C VAL A 58 -4.13 -1.88 2.12
N HIS A 59 -4.53 -0.79 2.77
CA HIS A 59 -5.92 -0.33 2.78
C HIS A 59 -6.29 0.52 1.57
N ALA A 60 -5.35 1.31 1.05
CA ALA A 60 -5.62 2.20 -0.08
C ALA A 60 -4.34 2.45 -0.86
N GLY A 61 -4.48 2.95 -2.09
CA GLY A 61 -3.35 3.25 -2.93
C GLY A 61 -3.51 4.55 -3.70
N GLN A 62 -2.37 5.14 -4.05
CA GLN A 62 -2.25 6.31 -4.90
C GLN A 62 -1.11 6.09 -5.86
N GLY A 63 -1.18 6.65 -7.05
CA GLY A 63 -0.08 6.60 -7.97
C GLY A 63 -0.53 6.58 -9.43
N PRO A 64 0.45 6.61 -10.35
CA PRO A 64 0.17 6.72 -11.79
C PRO A 64 -0.61 5.55 -12.37
N TRP A 65 -0.57 4.38 -11.75
CA TRP A 65 -1.29 3.21 -12.28
C TRP A 65 -2.81 3.41 -12.24
N PHE A 66 -3.31 4.20 -11.30
CA PHE A 66 -4.74 4.45 -11.20
C PHE A 66 -5.18 5.49 -12.24
N ALA A 67 -6.44 5.37 -12.72
CA ALA A 67 -6.96 6.26 -13.76
C ALA A 67 -7.00 7.72 -13.30
N ASP A 68 -7.21 7.95 -12.00
CA ASP A 68 -7.16 9.27 -11.39
C ASP A 68 -6.11 9.22 -10.28
N PRO A 69 -4.95 9.87 -10.46
CA PRO A 69 -3.85 9.76 -9.50
C PRO A 69 -4.08 10.51 -8.19
N GLU A 70 -5.08 11.42 -8.14
CA GLU A 70 -5.28 12.25 -6.97
C GLU A 70 -6.03 11.56 -5.83
N PRO A 71 -7.17 10.88 -6.07
CA PRO A 71 -7.93 10.30 -4.97
C PRO A 71 -7.31 9.01 -4.46
N LEU A 72 -7.71 8.64 -3.24
CA LEU A 72 -7.39 7.33 -2.70
C LEU A 72 -8.17 6.26 -3.46
N ASN A 73 -7.48 5.17 -3.81
CA ASN A 73 -8.10 4.04 -4.46
C ASN A 73 -8.13 2.87 -3.48
N LEU A 74 -9.33 2.36 -3.22
CA LEU A 74 -9.55 1.31 -2.25
C LEU A 74 -9.63 -0.05 -2.95
N PRO A 75 -9.23 -1.13 -2.27
CA PRO A 75 -9.46 -2.47 -2.79
C PRO A 75 -10.96 -2.76 -2.88
N ASP A 76 -11.32 -3.57 -3.86
CA ASP A 76 -12.70 -4.01 -4.03
C ASP A 76 -13.13 -4.98 -2.94
#